data_c47b96ff997c5926e6d7f4f7559de579
#
_entry.id   c47b96ff997c5926e6d7f4f7559de579
#
_cell.length_a   1.000
_cell.length_b   1.000
_cell.length_c   1.000
_cell.angle_alpha   90.00
_cell.angle_beta   90.00
_cell.angle_gamma   90.00
#
_symmetry.space_group_name_H-M   'P 1'
#
loop_
_entity.id
_entity.type
_entity.pdbx_description
1 polymer ?
#
loop_
_entity_poly.entity_id
_entity_poly.type
_entity_poly.pdbx_seq_one_letter_code
_entity_poly.pdbx_strand_id
1 'polypeptide(L)'
;MDVSPTLPPGFRAAGLCCGLKDDGAFDLGLILADQPCTAAAVFTRNHFPGAPVLLGRETIRGGVLQAIVVNSKVSNVGMGEPGLVNASRMAHAVAENYQVDPGHVLVSSTGVILQRLPISKIEAGIAACADLLGPDPLPAARGMMTTDSYAKAVTVKAGEATITVLAKGAGMVAPDMATMLVYALTDATFSSSELDALLRETVDQTLNMLSIDTDTSTSDTCAILASGRVS
;
A
#
# COMPACT_ATOMS: atom_id res chain seq x y z
N MET A 1 15.76 -18.34 14.18
CA MET A 1 16.17 -18.26 12.76
C MET A 1 15.45 -17.07 12.17
N ASP A 2 16.17 -15.98 11.90
CA ASP A 2 15.59 -14.86 11.14
C ASP A 2 15.44 -15.33 9.68
N VAL A 3 14.25 -15.77 9.34
CA VAL A 3 13.91 -16.06 7.95
C VAL A 3 13.61 -14.71 7.30
N SER A 4 14.39 -14.35 6.28
CA SER A 4 14.12 -13.14 5.49
C SER A 4 12.68 -13.17 4.98
N PRO A 5 11.93 -12.06 5.07
CA PRO A 5 10.56 -12.03 4.60
C PRO A 5 10.50 -12.32 3.10
N THR A 6 9.48 -13.06 2.68
CA THR A 6 9.22 -13.37 1.27
C THR A 6 7.73 -13.23 0.98
N LEU A 7 7.37 -12.84 -0.24
CA LEU A 7 5.98 -12.74 -0.65
C LEU A 7 5.32 -14.12 -0.81
N PRO A 8 4.02 -14.24 -0.57
CA PRO A 8 3.28 -15.43 -0.91
C PRO A 8 3.32 -15.70 -2.43
N PRO A 9 3.19 -16.96 -2.86
CA PRO A 9 3.06 -17.28 -4.28
C PRO A 9 1.96 -16.47 -4.97
N GLY A 10 2.28 -15.93 -6.15
CA GLY A 10 1.35 -15.11 -6.92
C GLY A 10 1.52 -13.61 -6.70
N PHE A 11 2.47 -13.20 -5.86
CA PHE A 11 2.81 -11.80 -5.65
C PHE A 11 4.28 -11.51 -5.96
N ARG A 12 4.52 -10.33 -6.51
CA ARG A 12 5.85 -9.74 -6.73
C ARG A 12 5.85 -8.32 -6.22
N ALA A 13 7.00 -7.83 -5.80
CA ALA A 13 7.17 -6.46 -5.36
C ALA A 13 8.44 -5.84 -5.93
N ALA A 14 8.42 -4.53 -6.06
CA ALA A 14 9.57 -3.71 -6.43
C ALA A 14 9.58 -2.43 -5.61
N GLY A 15 10.73 -1.80 -5.52
CA GLY A 15 10.87 -0.47 -4.96
C GLY A 15 12.13 0.18 -5.48
N LEU A 16 12.08 1.50 -5.64
CA LEU A 16 13.21 2.26 -6.16
C LEU A 16 13.17 3.72 -5.70
N CYS A 17 14.24 4.46 -5.98
CA CYS A 17 14.29 5.91 -5.91
C CYS A 17 13.84 6.48 -7.27
N CYS A 18 12.67 7.12 -7.33
CA CYS A 18 12.23 7.87 -8.51
C CYS A 18 12.56 9.37 -8.42
N GLY A 19 13.29 9.79 -7.39
CA GLY A 19 13.79 11.15 -7.22
C GLY A 19 12.82 12.10 -6.53
N LEU A 20 12.00 11.61 -5.62
CA LEU A 20 11.19 12.44 -4.70
C LEU A 20 12.02 12.82 -3.47
N LYS A 21 12.89 11.91 -3.00
CA LYS A 21 13.84 12.15 -1.91
C LYS A 21 15.18 12.58 -2.45
N ASP A 22 15.78 13.58 -1.79
CA ASP A 22 17.03 14.20 -2.25
C ASP A 22 18.29 13.36 -1.91
N ASP A 23 18.15 12.41 -0.98
CA ASP A 23 19.22 11.54 -0.48
C ASP A 23 19.38 10.23 -1.27
N GLY A 24 18.58 10.03 -2.32
CA GLY A 24 18.60 8.81 -3.13
C GLY A 24 17.96 7.59 -2.46
N ALA A 25 17.34 7.75 -1.28
CA ALA A 25 16.59 6.69 -0.64
C ALA A 25 15.35 6.31 -1.47
N PHE A 26 14.89 5.06 -1.34
CA PHE A 26 13.69 4.60 -2.02
C PHE A 26 12.47 5.44 -1.63
N ASP A 27 11.68 5.82 -2.62
CA ASP A 27 10.52 6.69 -2.47
C ASP A 27 9.30 6.22 -3.28
N LEU A 28 9.43 5.10 -4.00
CA LEU A 28 8.36 4.43 -4.71
C LEU A 28 8.39 2.93 -4.41
N GLY A 29 7.23 2.36 -4.09
CA GLY A 29 7.00 0.92 -3.94
C GLY A 29 5.85 0.46 -4.82
N LEU A 30 5.97 -0.74 -5.36
CA LEU A 30 4.95 -1.43 -6.16
C LEU A 30 4.80 -2.86 -5.66
N ILE A 31 3.57 -3.29 -5.48
CA ILE A 31 3.18 -4.68 -5.25
C ILE A 31 2.24 -5.08 -6.37
N LEU A 32 2.50 -6.23 -6.99
CA LEU A 32 1.74 -6.73 -8.13
C LEU A 32 1.35 -8.19 -7.89
N ALA A 33 0.07 -8.50 -8.07
CA ALA A 33 -0.43 -9.87 -8.12
C ALA A 33 -0.48 -10.36 -9.58
N ASP A 34 -0.21 -11.65 -9.79
CA ASP A 34 -0.25 -12.29 -11.12
C ASP A 34 -1.67 -12.28 -11.72
N GLN A 35 -2.70 -12.27 -10.87
CA GLN A 35 -4.12 -12.25 -11.22
C GLN A 35 -4.89 -11.31 -10.27
N PRO A 36 -6.08 -10.83 -10.65
CA PRO A 36 -6.96 -10.14 -9.72
C PRO A 36 -7.23 -10.96 -8.46
N CYS A 37 -7.09 -10.36 -7.30
CA CYS A 37 -7.22 -10.98 -5.99
C CYS A 37 -8.50 -10.51 -5.30
N THR A 38 -9.11 -11.37 -4.50
CA THR A 38 -10.09 -10.91 -3.50
C THR A 38 -9.38 -9.95 -2.56
N ALA A 39 -9.98 -8.80 -2.30
CA ALA A 39 -9.35 -7.75 -1.51
C ALA A 39 -10.33 -7.05 -0.58
N ALA A 40 -9.78 -6.53 0.52
CA ALA A 40 -10.47 -5.63 1.43
C ALA A 40 -9.52 -4.50 1.83
N ALA A 41 -10.07 -3.34 2.18
CA ALA A 41 -9.29 -2.23 2.69
C ALA A 41 -10.09 -1.38 3.66
N VAL A 42 -9.37 -0.83 4.65
CA VAL A 42 -9.88 0.20 5.57
C VAL A 42 -8.97 1.42 5.49
N PHE A 43 -9.57 2.58 5.73
CA PHE A 43 -8.93 3.87 5.52
C PHE A 43 -9.14 4.80 6.70
N THR A 44 -8.27 5.79 6.83
CA THR A 44 -8.38 6.85 7.83
C THR A 44 -9.81 7.42 7.93
N ARG A 45 -10.23 7.74 9.14
CA ARG A 45 -11.48 8.49 9.42
C ARG A 45 -11.27 9.99 9.53
N ASN A 46 -10.06 10.48 9.25
CA ASN A 46 -9.78 11.91 9.27
C ASN A 46 -10.74 12.65 8.34
N HIS A 47 -11.22 13.80 8.77
CA HIS A 47 -12.14 14.64 8.00
C HIS A 47 -11.48 15.31 6.78
N PHE A 48 -10.16 15.24 6.67
CA PHE A 48 -9.39 15.78 5.55
C PHE A 48 -8.54 14.70 4.86
N PRO A 49 -9.18 13.65 4.29
CA PRO A 49 -8.46 12.56 3.66
C PRO A 49 -7.72 13.00 2.41
N GLY A 50 -6.56 12.38 2.16
CA GLY A 50 -5.80 12.58 0.94
C GLY A 50 -6.51 12.05 -0.31
N ALA A 51 -6.14 12.57 -1.48
CA ALA A 51 -6.69 12.13 -2.77
C ALA A 51 -6.53 10.60 -3.00
N PRO A 52 -5.40 9.95 -2.63
CA PRO A 52 -5.29 8.49 -2.71
C PRO A 52 -6.34 7.76 -1.88
N VAL A 53 -6.67 8.25 -0.69
CA VAL A 53 -7.70 7.67 0.18
C VAL A 53 -9.08 7.77 -0.46
N LEU A 54 -9.40 8.93 -1.03
CA LEU A 54 -10.68 9.14 -1.74
C LEU A 54 -10.81 8.17 -2.92
N LEU A 55 -9.77 8.06 -3.76
CA LEU A 55 -9.73 7.11 -4.87
C LEU A 55 -9.81 5.67 -4.36
N GLY A 56 -9.02 5.31 -3.33
CA GLY A 56 -8.98 3.94 -2.78
C GLY A 56 -10.31 3.46 -2.25
N ARG A 57 -11.11 4.34 -1.63
CA ARG A 57 -12.48 4.02 -1.18
C ARG A 57 -13.42 3.64 -2.33
N GLU A 58 -13.24 4.26 -3.50
CA GLU A 58 -14.00 3.89 -4.70
C GLU A 58 -13.47 2.57 -5.29
N THR A 59 -12.15 2.46 -5.44
CA THR A 59 -11.47 1.30 -5.99
C THR A 59 -11.84 0.00 -5.28
N ILE A 60 -11.89 0.00 -3.93
CA ILE A 60 -12.14 -1.22 -3.15
C ILE A 60 -13.59 -1.69 -3.14
N ARG A 61 -14.54 -0.90 -3.64
CA ARG A 61 -15.98 -1.27 -3.64
C ARG A 61 -16.27 -2.59 -4.34
N GLY A 62 -15.47 -2.92 -5.35
CA GLY A 62 -15.58 -4.20 -6.07
C GLY A 62 -15.02 -5.40 -5.31
N GLY A 63 -14.32 -5.19 -4.20
CA GLY A 63 -13.68 -6.25 -3.42
C GLY A 63 -12.54 -6.96 -4.18
N VAL A 64 -11.96 -6.30 -5.19
CA VAL A 64 -10.91 -6.85 -6.05
C VAL A 64 -9.78 -5.85 -6.19
N LEU A 65 -8.55 -6.30 -6.00
CA LEU A 65 -7.32 -5.57 -6.31
C LEU A 65 -6.35 -6.50 -7.04
N GLN A 66 -5.46 -5.91 -7.84
CA GLN A 66 -4.37 -6.63 -8.49
C GLN A 66 -3.02 -5.95 -8.26
N ALA A 67 -3.02 -4.66 -7.92
CA ALA A 67 -1.79 -3.94 -7.63
C ALA A 67 -1.95 -2.92 -6.50
N ILE A 68 -0.85 -2.63 -5.83
CA ILE A 68 -0.71 -1.51 -4.90
C ILE A 68 0.50 -0.70 -5.34
N VAL A 69 0.33 0.60 -5.54
CA VAL A 69 1.42 1.54 -5.78
C VAL A 69 1.46 2.58 -4.68
N VAL A 70 2.64 2.83 -4.13
CA VAL A 70 2.82 3.76 -3.02
C VAL A 70 4.04 4.65 -3.25
N ASN A 71 3.87 5.95 -3.06
CA ASN A 71 5.01 6.86 -2.96
C ASN A 71 5.15 7.43 -1.55
N SER A 72 6.38 7.72 -1.16
CA SER A 72 6.72 8.49 0.04
C SER A 72 7.22 9.90 -0.29
N LYS A 73 7.56 10.72 0.71
CA LYS A 73 7.97 12.13 0.66
C LYS A 73 6.82 13.11 0.48
N VAL A 74 5.85 12.85 -0.41
CA VAL A 74 4.70 13.74 -0.69
C VAL A 74 3.40 12.95 -0.54
N SER A 75 2.50 13.41 0.32
CA SER A 75 1.29 12.67 0.69
C SER A 75 0.09 12.88 -0.24
N ASN A 76 0.16 13.82 -1.17
CA ASN A 76 -0.93 14.17 -2.08
C ASN A 76 -2.24 14.54 -1.33
N VAL A 77 -2.09 15.33 -0.26
CA VAL A 77 -3.19 15.82 0.59
C VAL A 77 -3.35 17.31 0.43
N GLY A 78 -4.60 17.80 0.43
CA GLY A 78 -4.92 19.22 0.33
C GLY A 78 -4.71 19.85 -1.05
N MET A 79 -4.64 19.01 -2.08
CA MET A 79 -4.35 19.45 -3.46
C MET A 79 -5.61 19.64 -4.32
N GLY A 80 -6.80 19.36 -3.77
CA GLY A 80 -8.06 19.44 -4.51
C GLY A 80 -8.10 18.53 -5.74
N GLU A 81 -8.75 18.98 -6.81
CA GLU A 81 -8.89 18.23 -8.05
C GLU A 81 -7.55 17.77 -8.67
N PRO A 82 -6.50 18.60 -8.75
CA PRO A 82 -5.17 18.14 -9.19
C PRO A 82 -4.62 16.95 -8.41
N GLY A 83 -4.95 16.83 -7.12
CA GLY A 83 -4.56 15.69 -6.32
C GLY A 83 -5.25 14.40 -6.75
N LEU A 84 -6.56 14.47 -7.04
CA LEU A 84 -7.34 13.33 -7.55
C LEU A 84 -6.86 12.91 -8.95
N VAL A 85 -6.59 13.86 -9.83
CA VAL A 85 -6.00 13.60 -11.16
C VAL A 85 -4.66 12.88 -11.01
N ASN A 86 -3.79 13.33 -10.11
CA ASN A 86 -2.49 12.68 -9.89
C ASN A 86 -2.63 11.26 -9.33
N ALA A 87 -3.53 11.03 -8.38
CA ALA A 87 -3.81 9.68 -7.89
C ALA A 87 -4.33 8.75 -8.99
N SER A 88 -5.26 9.23 -9.81
CA SER A 88 -5.75 8.50 -10.98
C SER A 88 -4.63 8.21 -11.99
N ARG A 89 -3.74 9.16 -12.27
CA ARG A 89 -2.58 8.97 -13.16
C ARG A 89 -1.64 7.87 -12.64
N MET A 90 -1.41 7.77 -11.33
CA MET A 90 -0.63 6.66 -10.76
C MET A 90 -1.27 5.31 -11.05
N ALA A 91 -2.61 5.20 -10.89
CA ALA A 91 -3.33 3.96 -11.19
C ALA A 91 -3.23 3.59 -12.68
N HIS A 92 -3.42 4.57 -13.58
CA HIS A 92 -3.31 4.35 -15.02
C HIS A 92 -1.88 3.99 -15.45
N ALA A 93 -0.86 4.61 -14.86
CA ALA A 93 0.52 4.26 -15.16
C ALA A 93 0.83 2.80 -14.78
N VAL A 94 0.30 2.30 -13.65
CA VAL A 94 0.42 0.86 -13.31
C VAL A 94 -0.36 0.02 -14.32
N ALA A 95 -1.60 0.41 -14.64
CA ALA A 95 -2.46 -0.32 -15.58
C ALA A 95 -1.80 -0.50 -16.96
N GLU A 96 -1.23 0.55 -17.51
CA GLU A 96 -0.56 0.57 -18.82
C GLU A 96 0.72 -0.27 -18.83
N ASN A 97 1.57 -0.15 -17.79
CA ASN A 97 2.85 -0.86 -17.75
C ASN A 97 2.73 -2.34 -17.42
N TYR A 98 1.69 -2.74 -16.67
CA TYR A 98 1.55 -4.11 -16.15
C TYR A 98 0.30 -4.83 -16.67
N GLN A 99 -0.49 -4.22 -17.57
CA GLN A 99 -1.68 -4.79 -18.20
C GLN A 99 -2.74 -5.23 -17.16
N VAL A 100 -2.96 -4.38 -16.16
CA VAL A 100 -3.99 -4.56 -15.13
C VAL A 100 -5.11 -3.53 -15.31
N ASP A 101 -6.29 -3.82 -14.77
CA ASP A 101 -7.38 -2.84 -14.77
C ASP A 101 -7.03 -1.68 -13.82
N PRO A 102 -7.08 -0.41 -14.23
CA PRO A 102 -6.84 0.72 -13.33
C PRO A 102 -7.79 0.76 -12.14
N GLY A 103 -9.01 0.21 -12.28
CA GLY A 103 -9.95 0.02 -11.18
C GLY A 103 -9.53 -1.04 -10.15
N HIS A 104 -8.49 -1.82 -10.44
CA HIS A 104 -7.91 -2.81 -9.51
C HIS A 104 -6.56 -2.36 -8.91
N VAL A 105 -6.20 -1.09 -9.05
CA VAL A 105 -4.95 -0.53 -8.53
C VAL A 105 -5.23 0.35 -7.31
N LEU A 106 -4.76 -0.09 -6.14
CA LEU A 106 -4.79 0.73 -4.94
C LEU A 106 -3.61 1.70 -4.95
N VAL A 107 -3.90 2.99 -4.88
CA VAL A 107 -2.89 4.05 -4.81
C VAL A 107 -2.75 4.54 -3.38
N SER A 108 -1.53 4.72 -2.93
CA SER A 108 -1.21 5.33 -1.64
C SER A 108 -0.11 6.37 -1.77
N SER A 109 -0.17 7.40 -0.97
CA SER A 109 0.87 8.44 -0.87
C SER A 109 1.07 8.83 0.59
N THR A 110 2.30 9.06 0.99
CA THR A 110 2.63 9.47 2.36
C THR A 110 3.77 10.49 2.39
N GLY A 111 3.80 11.35 3.40
CA GLY A 111 4.82 12.39 3.56
C GLY A 111 4.22 13.76 3.79
N VAL A 112 4.82 14.80 3.22
CA VAL A 112 4.42 16.19 3.42
C VAL A 112 3.08 16.48 2.74
N ILE A 113 2.17 17.14 3.45
CA ILE A 113 0.88 17.66 2.95
C ILE A 113 1.06 18.99 2.22
N LEU A 114 0.07 19.40 1.41
CA LEU A 114 0.04 20.67 0.68
C LEU A 114 1.24 20.86 -0.27
N GLN A 115 1.85 19.78 -0.71
CA GLN A 115 2.94 19.78 -1.67
C GLN A 115 2.51 19.13 -2.98
N ARG A 116 2.88 19.76 -4.11
CA ARG A 116 2.61 19.19 -5.44
C ARG A 116 3.36 17.88 -5.62
N LEU A 117 2.64 16.85 -6.04
CA LEU A 117 3.22 15.56 -6.38
C LEU A 117 3.93 15.66 -7.75
N PRO A 118 5.24 15.37 -7.84
CA PRO A 118 5.97 15.35 -9.12
C PRO A 118 5.59 14.11 -9.92
N ILE A 119 4.37 14.07 -10.44
CA ILE A 119 3.75 12.87 -11.01
C ILE A 119 4.56 12.22 -12.12
N SER A 120 5.20 13.01 -12.99
CA SER A 120 6.04 12.47 -14.08
C SER A 120 7.22 11.63 -13.59
N LYS A 121 7.79 11.97 -12.43
CA LYS A 121 8.85 11.15 -11.80
C LYS A 121 8.28 9.81 -11.31
N ILE A 122 7.08 9.83 -10.76
CA ILE A 122 6.41 8.62 -10.28
C ILE A 122 6.04 7.72 -11.44
N GLU A 123 5.47 8.26 -12.52
CA GLU A 123 5.14 7.50 -13.74
C GLU A 123 6.38 6.82 -14.33
N ALA A 124 7.47 7.55 -14.45
CA ALA A 124 8.76 6.98 -14.90
C ALA A 124 9.28 5.90 -13.95
N GLY A 125 9.15 6.11 -12.63
CA GLY A 125 9.51 5.13 -11.60
C GLY A 125 8.64 3.87 -11.67
N ILE A 126 7.34 4.00 -11.90
CA ILE A 126 6.42 2.86 -12.08
C ILE A 126 6.88 2.02 -13.27
N ALA A 127 7.18 2.63 -14.39
CA ALA A 127 7.69 1.91 -15.57
C ALA A 127 9.01 1.19 -15.26
N ALA A 128 9.94 1.83 -14.55
CA ALA A 128 11.23 1.25 -14.18
C ALA A 128 11.13 0.10 -13.16
N CYS A 129 10.03 -0.05 -12.42
CA CYS A 129 9.81 -1.19 -11.53
C CYS A 129 9.70 -2.53 -12.27
N ALA A 130 9.42 -2.55 -13.57
CA ALA A 130 9.19 -3.78 -14.34
C ALA A 130 10.35 -4.78 -14.24
N ASP A 131 11.58 -4.28 -14.37
CA ASP A 131 12.80 -5.11 -14.32
C ASP A 131 13.24 -5.47 -12.88
N LEU A 132 12.57 -4.90 -11.87
CA LEU A 132 12.91 -5.06 -10.45
C LEU A 132 11.93 -5.94 -9.67
N LEU A 133 10.82 -6.36 -10.30
CA LEU A 133 9.80 -7.17 -9.65
C LEU A 133 10.35 -8.54 -9.23
N GLY A 134 10.26 -8.83 -7.93
CA GLY A 134 10.73 -10.09 -7.35
C GLY A 134 9.94 -10.51 -6.11
N PRO A 135 10.31 -11.64 -5.49
CA PRO A 135 9.62 -12.19 -4.32
C PRO A 135 9.99 -11.51 -3.00
N ASP A 136 10.97 -10.60 -3.00
CA ASP A 136 11.40 -9.87 -1.80
C ASP A 136 10.46 -8.67 -1.55
N PRO A 137 9.76 -8.58 -0.39
CA PRO A 137 8.91 -7.44 -0.05
C PRO A 137 9.69 -6.19 0.37
N LEU A 138 10.96 -6.32 0.77
CA LEU A 138 11.72 -5.23 1.38
C LEU A 138 11.91 -4.01 0.47
N PRO A 139 12.15 -4.13 -0.86
CA PRO A 139 12.22 -2.97 -1.73
C PRO A 139 10.96 -2.12 -1.70
N ALA A 140 9.77 -2.73 -1.78
CA ALA A 140 8.50 -2.01 -1.68
C ALA A 140 8.31 -1.39 -0.29
N ALA A 141 8.64 -2.13 0.78
CA ALA A 141 8.60 -1.61 2.15
C ALA A 141 9.52 -0.39 2.34
N ARG A 142 10.71 -0.37 1.71
CA ARG A 142 11.60 0.81 1.71
C ARG A 142 11.00 1.98 0.96
N GLY A 143 10.31 1.74 -0.15
CA GLY A 143 9.66 2.77 -0.96
C GLY A 143 8.57 3.55 -0.21
N MET A 144 7.94 2.93 0.79
CA MET A 144 6.88 3.56 1.58
C MET A 144 7.37 4.26 2.86
N MET A 145 8.63 4.10 3.26
CA MET A 145 9.18 4.69 4.49
C MET A 145 9.19 6.23 4.43
N THR A 146 8.93 6.86 5.58
CA THR A 146 9.10 8.30 5.78
C THR A 146 10.15 8.57 6.87
N THR A 147 9.74 8.56 8.13
CA THR A 147 10.58 8.74 9.31
C THR A 147 10.97 7.41 9.96
N ASP A 148 10.60 6.31 9.33
CA ASP A 148 10.93 4.96 9.80
C ASP A 148 12.45 4.72 9.79
N SER A 149 12.96 4.11 10.84
CA SER A 149 14.39 3.77 10.97
C SER A 149 14.78 2.53 10.16
N TYR A 150 13.81 1.66 9.83
CA TYR A 150 14.01 0.43 9.06
C TYR A 150 12.74 0.04 8.31
N ALA A 151 12.90 -0.74 7.24
CA ALA A 151 11.79 -1.31 6.49
C ALA A 151 11.12 -2.44 7.30
N LYS A 152 9.81 -2.40 7.40
CA LYS A 152 9.03 -3.39 8.17
C LYS A 152 8.33 -4.34 7.20
N ALA A 153 8.76 -5.59 7.21
CA ALA A 153 8.08 -6.69 6.54
C ALA A 153 8.21 -7.96 7.37
N VAL A 154 7.16 -8.74 7.44
CA VAL A 154 7.14 -10.02 8.16
C VAL A 154 6.36 -11.04 7.36
N THR A 155 6.84 -12.28 7.35
CA THR A 155 6.15 -13.42 6.74
C THR A 155 5.87 -14.47 7.80
N VAL A 156 4.63 -14.96 7.84
CA VAL A 156 4.19 -16.03 8.73
C VAL A 156 3.45 -17.10 7.97
N LYS A 157 3.42 -18.31 8.52
CA LYS A 157 2.58 -19.41 8.04
C LYS A 157 1.33 -19.52 8.90
N ALA A 158 0.19 -19.71 8.28
CA ALA A 158 -1.10 -20.02 8.90
C ALA A 158 -1.67 -21.28 8.25
N GLY A 159 -1.41 -22.44 8.86
CA GLY A 159 -1.61 -23.73 8.21
C GLY A 159 -0.72 -23.87 6.97
N GLU A 160 -1.32 -24.13 5.82
CA GLU A 160 -0.62 -24.20 4.53
C GLU A 160 -0.42 -22.81 3.90
N ALA A 161 -1.23 -21.85 4.28
CA ALA A 161 -1.17 -20.50 3.73
C ALA A 161 0.05 -19.70 4.23
N THR A 162 0.50 -18.79 3.39
CA THR A 162 1.54 -17.79 3.71
C THR A 162 0.88 -16.43 3.81
N ILE A 163 1.27 -15.66 4.83
CA ILE A 163 0.85 -14.28 5.00
C ILE A 163 2.10 -13.42 5.10
N THR A 164 2.21 -12.40 4.25
CA THR A 164 3.28 -11.40 4.34
C THR A 164 2.67 -10.03 4.53
N VAL A 165 3.15 -9.31 5.54
CA VAL A 165 2.68 -7.96 5.87
C VAL A 165 3.84 -6.99 5.72
N LEU A 166 3.60 -5.94 4.94
CA LEU A 166 4.47 -4.77 4.83
C LEU A 166 3.81 -3.62 5.59
N ALA A 167 4.58 -2.88 6.37
CA ALA A 167 4.07 -1.75 7.13
C ALA A 167 5.04 -0.58 7.16
N LYS A 168 4.50 0.64 7.23
CA LYS A 168 5.25 1.83 7.60
C LYS A 168 4.49 2.62 8.65
N GLY A 169 5.21 3.33 9.50
CA GLY A 169 4.71 4.22 10.52
C GLY A 169 5.70 4.29 11.68
N ALA A 170 6.04 5.52 12.09
CA ALA A 170 6.94 5.80 13.20
C ALA A 170 6.51 7.03 14.02
N GLY A 171 5.72 7.93 13.47
CA GLY A 171 5.09 9.08 14.10
C GLY A 171 3.79 9.43 13.42
N MET A 172 3.00 10.35 14.01
CA MET A 172 1.63 10.67 13.64
C MET A 172 0.75 9.40 13.76
N VAL A 173 0.83 8.70 14.90
CA VAL A 173 0.11 7.44 15.16
C VAL A 173 -0.85 7.63 16.33
N ALA A 174 -2.13 7.53 16.03
CA ALA A 174 -3.22 7.55 17.01
C ALA A 174 -4.18 6.36 16.78
N PRO A 175 -4.95 5.93 17.77
CA PRO A 175 -6.00 4.94 17.56
C PRO A 175 -6.99 5.35 16.47
N ASP A 176 -7.68 4.36 15.88
CA ASP A 176 -8.74 4.55 14.89
C ASP A 176 -8.23 4.82 13.46
N MET A 177 -7.32 3.96 12.98
CA MET A 177 -6.66 4.05 11.67
C MET A 177 -5.94 5.40 11.51
N ALA A 178 -4.87 5.56 12.27
CA ALA A 178 -4.03 6.74 12.23
C ALA A 178 -2.56 6.41 11.98
N THR A 179 -2.08 6.89 10.86
CA THR A 179 -0.71 6.95 10.32
C THR A 179 0.01 5.62 10.16
N MET A 180 -0.67 4.73 9.47
CA MET A 180 0.01 3.54 8.94
C MET A 180 -0.39 3.28 7.50
N LEU A 181 0.57 2.88 6.68
CA LEU A 181 0.29 2.13 5.48
C LEU A 181 0.64 0.69 5.79
N VAL A 182 -0.34 -0.20 5.67
CA VAL A 182 -0.18 -1.62 5.94
C VAL A 182 -0.76 -2.41 4.78
N TYR A 183 0.04 -3.31 4.22
CA TYR A 183 -0.39 -4.18 3.14
C TYR A 183 -0.14 -5.63 3.53
N ALA A 184 -1.22 -6.40 3.68
CA ALA A 184 -1.19 -7.82 3.92
C ALA A 184 -1.45 -8.57 2.62
N LEU A 185 -0.63 -9.56 2.33
CA LEU A 185 -0.73 -10.40 1.14
C LEU A 185 -0.81 -11.85 1.58
N THR A 186 -1.73 -12.61 1.02
CA THR A 186 -1.87 -14.03 1.34
C THR A 186 -2.22 -14.86 0.11
N ASP A 187 -1.79 -16.10 0.11
CA ASP A 187 -2.19 -17.10 -0.88
C ASP A 187 -3.45 -17.87 -0.50
N ALA A 188 -4.02 -17.63 0.69
CA ALA A 188 -5.28 -18.24 1.12
C ALA A 188 -6.49 -17.79 0.29
N THR A 189 -7.53 -18.61 0.30
CA THR A 189 -8.82 -18.33 -0.36
C THR A 189 -9.82 -17.73 0.61
N PHE A 190 -10.44 -16.63 0.20
CA PHE A 190 -11.52 -15.97 0.94
C PHE A 190 -12.60 -15.46 -0.01
N SER A 191 -13.83 -15.41 0.45
CA SER A 191 -14.84 -14.55 -0.15
C SER A 191 -14.59 -13.08 0.23
N SER A 192 -15.09 -12.15 -0.56
CA SER A 192 -14.92 -10.71 -0.29
C SER A 192 -15.50 -10.30 1.06
N SER A 193 -16.66 -10.85 1.45
CA SER A 193 -17.31 -10.54 2.73
C SER A 193 -16.55 -11.07 3.94
N GLU A 194 -16.00 -12.28 3.84
CA GLU A 194 -15.18 -12.86 4.91
C GLU A 194 -13.90 -12.07 5.10
N LEU A 195 -13.24 -11.71 4.00
CA LEU A 195 -11.99 -10.97 4.04
C LEU A 195 -12.17 -9.56 4.62
N ASP A 196 -13.26 -8.85 4.26
CA ASP A 196 -13.58 -7.54 4.82
C ASP A 196 -13.88 -7.62 6.32
N ALA A 197 -14.68 -8.60 6.76
CA ALA A 197 -15.00 -8.80 8.16
C ALA A 197 -13.74 -9.12 8.98
N LEU A 198 -12.91 -10.03 8.50
CA LEU A 198 -11.65 -10.42 9.15
C LEU A 198 -10.67 -9.23 9.24
N LEU A 199 -10.54 -8.45 8.16
CA LEU A 199 -9.66 -7.27 8.15
C LEU A 199 -10.10 -6.26 9.22
N ARG A 200 -11.40 -5.94 9.28
CA ARG A 200 -11.92 -4.96 10.26
C ARG A 200 -11.70 -5.43 11.69
N GLU A 201 -12.06 -6.68 11.99
CA GLU A 201 -11.85 -7.26 13.31
C GLU A 201 -10.37 -7.24 13.70
N THR A 202 -9.48 -7.66 12.79
CA THR A 202 -8.04 -7.67 13.05
C THR A 202 -7.49 -6.27 13.28
N VAL A 203 -7.89 -5.29 12.46
CA VAL A 203 -7.46 -3.90 12.61
C VAL A 203 -7.93 -3.32 13.94
N ASP A 204 -9.18 -3.58 14.36
CA ASP A 204 -9.71 -3.09 15.63
C ASP A 204 -8.97 -3.69 16.84
N GLN A 205 -8.56 -4.96 16.75
CA GLN A 205 -7.85 -5.65 17.83
C GLN A 205 -6.34 -5.38 17.85
N THR A 206 -5.78 -4.73 16.83
CA THR A 206 -4.34 -4.53 16.69
C THR A 206 -3.97 -3.09 16.34
N LEU A 207 -4.11 -2.69 15.08
CA LEU A 207 -3.63 -1.39 14.57
C LEU A 207 -4.33 -0.22 15.25
N ASN A 208 -5.64 -0.33 15.50
CA ASN A 208 -6.43 0.69 16.19
C ASN A 208 -6.11 0.81 17.70
N MET A 209 -5.29 -0.09 18.24
CA MET A 209 -4.81 0.00 19.62
C MET A 209 -3.44 0.69 19.75
N LEU A 210 -2.80 1.03 18.64
CA LEU A 210 -1.49 1.67 18.64
C LEU A 210 -1.63 3.19 18.76
N SER A 211 -0.87 3.79 19.67
CA SER A 211 -0.74 5.24 19.80
C SER A 211 0.71 5.62 20.09
N ILE A 212 1.20 6.64 19.39
CA ILE A 212 2.55 7.19 19.61
C ILE A 212 2.45 8.66 20.06
N ASP A 213 1.73 9.49 19.33
CA ASP A 213 1.66 10.93 19.53
C ASP A 213 0.23 11.50 19.45
N THR A 214 -0.76 10.65 19.35
CA THR A 214 -2.20 10.99 19.26
C THR A 214 -2.61 11.84 18.06
N ASP A 215 -1.73 12.06 17.09
CA ASP A 215 -2.05 12.77 15.85
C ASP A 215 -2.66 11.82 14.80
N THR A 216 -3.84 12.17 14.25
CA THR A 216 -4.51 11.38 13.21
C THR A 216 -4.01 11.75 11.83
N SER A 217 -3.68 10.75 11.02
CA SER A 217 -3.20 10.93 9.65
C SER A 217 -4.35 11.13 8.65
N THR A 218 -4.00 11.78 7.56
CA THR A 218 -4.86 12.00 6.39
C THR A 218 -4.70 10.92 5.31
N SER A 219 -3.80 9.95 5.51
CA SER A 219 -3.37 9.02 4.44
C SER A 219 -3.49 7.53 4.78
N ASP A 220 -3.93 7.19 6.01
CA ASP A 220 -3.93 5.82 6.48
C ASP A 220 -4.72 4.88 5.58
N THR A 221 -4.08 3.77 5.30
CA THR A 221 -4.63 2.70 4.48
C THR A 221 -4.12 1.36 4.99
N CYS A 222 -5.03 0.46 5.32
CA CYS A 222 -4.71 -0.94 5.54
C CYS A 222 -5.47 -1.78 4.52
N ALA A 223 -4.76 -2.55 3.71
CA ALA A 223 -5.35 -3.40 2.68
C ALA A 223 -4.83 -4.83 2.78
N ILE A 224 -5.68 -5.78 2.43
CA ILE A 224 -5.33 -7.19 2.29
C ILE A 224 -5.73 -7.67 0.89
N LEU A 225 -4.83 -8.44 0.25
CA LEU A 225 -5.05 -9.13 -1.02
C LEU A 225 -4.88 -10.63 -0.80
N ALA A 226 -5.86 -11.41 -1.24
CA ALA A 226 -5.87 -12.87 -1.16
C ALA A 226 -5.89 -13.46 -2.57
N SER A 227 -4.80 -14.16 -2.96
CA SER A 227 -4.66 -14.70 -4.33
C SER A 227 -5.40 -16.02 -4.56
N GLY A 228 -5.91 -16.67 -3.49
CA GLY A 228 -6.75 -17.86 -3.59
C GLY A 228 -6.04 -19.11 -4.10
N ARG A 229 -4.74 -19.25 -3.88
CA ARG A 229 -3.96 -20.43 -4.34
C ARG A 229 -3.99 -21.58 -3.35
N VAL A 230 -4.34 -21.30 -2.10
CA VAL A 230 -4.45 -22.29 -0.99
C VAL A 230 -5.88 -22.21 -0.44
N SER A 231 -6.50 -23.39 -0.27
CA SER A 231 -7.89 -23.55 0.22
C SER A 231 -7.94 -23.60 1.73
#